data_d507eb02d8dcf306b1b472bb604352e8
#
_entry.id   d507eb02d8dcf306b1b472bb604352e8
#
_cell.length_a   1.000
_cell.length_b   1.000
_cell.length_c   1.000
_cell.angle_alpha   90.00
_cell.angle_beta   90.00
_cell.angle_gamma   90.00
#
_symmetry.space_group_name_H-M   'P 1'
#
loop_
_entity.id
_entity.type
_entity.pdbx_description
1 polymer ?
#
loop_
_entity_poly.entity_id
_entity_poly.type
_entity_poly.pdbx_seq_one_letter_code
_entity_poly.pdbx_strand_id
1 'polypeptide(L)'
;MADELALELIAVAAEPFAVSWSVLGTDVDSSFTAILADVGGGTTDIAVVNDGGVEGTKMFGIGGRSFTRTIASDLDLSFKDAEKLKINLGHDQIKPSVKKQSELAIEKTLEVWLSGVELALGEFTNIDYLPNRILLCGGGSSLKQIAEALSKHAWPDDLPFTKKPTVQYIKPSEVVGVIDKTGTITDHTFITAMGLLRVGYDTIIGNQDAHGLMEKVNNLLKI
;
A
#
# COMPACT_ATOMS: atom_id res chain seq x y z
N MET A 1 -2.87 -7.87 23.61
CA MET A 1 -3.46 -8.46 22.38
C MET A 1 -2.83 -9.83 22.06
N ALA A 2 -1.51 -9.99 21.83
CA ALA A 2 -0.91 -11.32 21.60
C ALA A 2 -1.17 -12.28 22.78
N ASP A 3 -0.91 -11.82 24.02
CA ASP A 3 -1.17 -12.58 25.23
C ASP A 3 -2.65 -12.99 25.40
N GLU A 4 -3.58 -12.09 25.08
CA GLU A 4 -5.03 -12.36 25.11
C GLU A 4 -5.47 -13.46 24.12
N LEU A 5 -4.71 -13.58 23.01
CA LEU A 5 -4.94 -14.60 21.98
C LEU A 5 -4.12 -15.87 22.20
N ALA A 6 -3.34 -15.95 23.29
CA ALA A 6 -2.38 -17.03 23.55
C ALA A 6 -1.39 -17.25 22.37
N LEU A 7 -0.95 -16.15 21.78
CA LEU A 7 0.02 -16.15 20.67
C LEU A 7 1.36 -15.61 21.17
N GLU A 8 2.44 -16.19 20.68
CA GLU A 8 3.80 -15.69 20.88
C GLU A 8 4.09 -14.55 19.88
N LEU A 9 4.57 -13.40 20.36
CA LEU A 9 4.99 -12.29 19.53
C LEU A 9 6.40 -12.56 19.01
N ILE A 10 6.53 -12.91 17.72
CA ILE A 10 7.80 -13.25 17.09
C ILE A 10 8.57 -11.98 16.69
N ALA A 11 7.89 -11.03 16.04
CA ALA A 11 8.46 -9.79 15.56
C ALA A 11 7.41 -8.70 15.39
N VAL A 12 7.87 -7.46 15.29
CA VAL A 12 7.06 -6.31 14.89
C VAL A 12 7.73 -5.68 13.66
N ALA A 13 6.99 -5.55 12.58
CA ALA A 13 7.46 -4.93 11.35
C ALA A 13 6.52 -3.81 10.91
N ALA A 14 7.06 -2.72 10.37
CA ALA A 14 6.26 -1.69 9.73
C ALA A 14 5.65 -2.24 8.43
N GLU A 15 4.40 -1.86 8.14
CA GLU A 15 3.68 -2.32 6.92
C GLU A 15 4.47 -2.05 5.64
N PRO A 16 5.02 -0.83 5.39
CA PRO A 16 5.81 -0.56 4.20
C PRO A 16 7.06 -1.45 4.06
N PHE A 17 7.67 -1.81 5.19
CA PHE A 17 8.80 -2.74 5.21
C PHE A 17 8.34 -4.16 4.82
N ALA A 18 7.24 -4.63 5.37
CA ALA A 18 6.69 -5.95 5.03
C ALA A 18 6.32 -6.06 3.55
N VAL A 19 5.72 -5.00 2.98
CA VAL A 19 5.41 -4.92 1.54
C VAL A 19 6.68 -4.93 0.71
N SER A 20 7.69 -4.11 1.06
CA SER A 20 8.99 -4.08 0.37
C SER A 20 9.63 -5.46 0.38
N TRP A 21 9.69 -6.10 1.55
CA TRP A 21 10.25 -7.43 1.72
C TRP A 21 9.53 -8.49 0.89
N SER A 22 8.21 -8.35 0.74
CA SER A 22 7.40 -9.29 -0.05
C SER A 22 7.76 -9.28 -1.54
N VAL A 23 8.10 -8.12 -2.09
CA VAL A 23 8.36 -7.95 -3.54
C VAL A 23 9.85 -8.08 -3.89
N LEU A 24 10.74 -7.68 -2.95
CA LEU A 24 12.19 -7.74 -3.15
C LEU A 24 12.73 -9.16 -3.00
N GLY A 25 12.09 -9.98 -2.18
CA GLY A 25 12.63 -11.28 -1.81
C GLY A 25 13.91 -11.14 -0.95
N THR A 26 14.75 -12.19 -1.02
CA THR A 26 16.05 -12.24 -0.33
C THR A 26 17.20 -11.84 -1.23
N ASP A 27 16.94 -11.43 -2.46
CA ASP A 27 17.97 -11.06 -3.43
C ASP A 27 18.39 -9.61 -3.19
N VAL A 28 19.47 -9.45 -2.43
CA VAL A 28 20.03 -8.14 -2.04
C VAL A 28 20.63 -7.39 -3.25
N ASP A 29 20.93 -8.12 -4.33
CA ASP A 29 21.46 -7.57 -5.59
C ASP A 29 20.35 -7.17 -6.58
N SER A 30 19.09 -7.11 -6.11
CA SER A 30 18.00 -6.76 -7.00
C SER A 30 18.06 -5.28 -7.38
N SER A 31 18.04 -4.99 -8.66
CA SER A 31 17.86 -3.63 -9.20
C SER A 31 16.41 -3.13 -9.08
N PHE A 32 15.65 -3.64 -8.11
CA PHE A 32 14.26 -3.28 -7.91
C PHE A 32 14.13 -1.84 -7.44
N THR A 33 13.43 -1.04 -8.22
CA THR A 33 13.21 0.37 -7.94
C THR A 33 11.73 0.69 -8.16
N ALA A 34 11.04 1.13 -7.10
CA ALA A 34 9.61 1.45 -7.12
C ALA A 34 9.19 2.30 -5.92
N ILE A 35 8.06 2.98 -6.06
CA ILE A 35 7.29 3.50 -4.93
C ILE A 35 6.24 2.44 -4.58
N LEU A 36 6.20 2.03 -3.34
CA LEU A 36 5.19 1.12 -2.81
C LEU A 36 4.15 1.95 -2.05
N ALA A 37 2.87 1.78 -2.34
CA ALA A 37 1.79 2.47 -1.66
C ALA A 37 0.76 1.46 -1.16
N ASP A 38 0.75 1.24 0.16
CA ASP A 38 -0.25 0.46 0.85
C ASP A 38 -1.40 1.38 1.30
N VAL A 39 -2.53 1.26 0.63
CA VAL A 39 -3.72 2.01 1.00
C VAL A 39 -4.60 1.12 1.87
N GLY A 40 -4.46 1.29 3.17
CA GLY A 40 -5.21 0.56 4.17
C GLY A 40 -6.62 1.12 4.40
N GLY A 41 -7.25 0.67 5.50
CA GLY A 41 -8.55 1.21 5.91
C GLY A 41 -8.48 2.59 6.54
N GLY A 42 -7.43 2.89 7.31
CA GLY A 42 -7.25 4.15 8.04
C GLY A 42 -6.12 5.03 7.54
N THR A 43 -5.10 4.43 7.01
CA THR A 43 -3.83 5.05 6.62
C THR A 43 -3.49 4.75 5.17
N THR A 44 -2.61 5.56 4.61
CA THR A 44 -1.82 5.25 3.42
C THR A 44 -0.36 5.28 3.81
N ASP A 45 0.33 4.20 3.54
CA ASP A 45 1.74 4.00 3.83
C ASP A 45 2.53 3.96 2.52
N ILE A 46 3.56 4.79 2.42
CA ILE A 46 4.39 4.93 1.23
C ILE A 46 5.83 4.54 1.59
N ALA A 47 6.44 3.67 0.79
CA ALA A 47 7.86 3.41 0.81
C ALA A 47 8.48 3.73 -0.54
N VAL A 48 9.65 4.33 -0.53
CA VAL A 48 10.48 4.50 -1.73
C VAL A 48 11.61 3.47 -1.67
N VAL A 49 11.67 2.63 -2.69
CA VAL A 49 12.71 1.61 -2.86
C VAL A 49 13.54 1.97 -4.08
N ASN A 50 14.85 1.97 -3.93
CA ASN A 50 15.79 2.25 -5.00
C ASN A 50 16.94 1.24 -4.97
N ASP A 51 17.17 0.55 -6.09
CA ASP A 51 18.19 -0.50 -6.23
C ASP A 51 18.14 -1.54 -5.07
N GLY A 52 16.94 -2.00 -4.75
CA GLY A 52 16.68 -2.99 -3.69
C GLY A 52 16.76 -2.45 -2.25
N GLY A 53 17.17 -1.19 -2.04
CA GLY A 53 17.20 -0.56 -0.72
C GLY A 53 15.98 0.32 -0.45
N VAL A 54 15.43 0.29 0.77
CA VAL A 54 14.36 1.19 1.21
C VAL A 54 14.98 2.53 1.60
N GLU A 55 14.75 3.58 0.79
CA GLU A 55 15.23 4.94 1.06
C GLU A 55 14.51 5.59 2.25
N GLY A 56 13.27 5.18 2.48
CA GLY A 56 12.48 5.65 3.60
C GLY A 56 11.01 5.29 3.46
N THR A 57 10.25 5.62 4.51
CA THR A 57 8.80 5.41 4.56
C THR A 57 8.11 6.66 5.07
N LYS A 58 6.90 6.90 4.57
CA LYS A 58 6.00 7.97 5.01
C LYS A 58 4.61 7.41 5.20
N MET A 59 3.85 7.98 6.14
CA MET A 59 2.47 7.57 6.42
C MET A 59 1.60 8.78 6.67
N PHE A 60 0.36 8.72 6.18
CA PHE A 60 -0.67 9.73 6.48
C PHE A 60 -2.03 9.09 6.75
N GLY A 61 -2.85 9.77 7.56
CA GLY A 61 -4.09 9.25 8.15
C GLY A 61 -5.31 9.28 7.24
N ILE A 62 -5.15 9.02 5.93
CA ILE A 62 -6.26 8.92 4.96
C ILE A 62 -6.18 7.56 4.28
N GLY A 63 -7.23 6.76 4.43
CA GLY A 63 -7.38 5.45 3.81
C GLY A 63 -8.84 5.21 3.44
N GLY A 64 -9.19 3.97 3.11
CA GLY A 64 -10.51 3.57 2.63
C GLY A 64 -11.70 4.06 3.45
N ARG A 65 -11.55 4.18 4.79
CA ARG A 65 -12.61 4.68 5.69
C ARG A 65 -12.90 6.17 5.53
N SER A 66 -11.94 6.97 5.08
CA SER A 66 -12.17 8.39 4.81
C SER A 66 -13.13 8.57 3.67
N PHE A 67 -12.98 7.81 2.58
CA PHE A 67 -13.93 7.77 1.48
C PHE A 67 -15.33 7.34 1.95
N THR A 68 -15.41 6.32 2.78
CA THR A 68 -16.67 5.86 3.35
C THR A 68 -17.37 6.93 4.18
N ARG A 69 -16.61 7.67 5.02
CA ARG A 69 -17.17 8.76 5.83
C ARG A 69 -17.74 9.88 4.97
N THR A 70 -17.07 10.25 3.89
CA THR A 70 -17.56 11.29 2.98
C THR A 70 -18.84 10.83 2.26
N ILE A 71 -18.88 9.58 1.79
CA ILE A 71 -20.10 9.00 1.21
C ILE A 71 -21.25 8.98 2.24
N ALA A 72 -20.98 8.57 3.48
CA ALA A 72 -21.95 8.53 4.55
C ALA A 72 -22.55 9.92 4.83
N SER A 73 -21.67 10.93 4.93
CA SER A 73 -22.07 12.31 5.17
C SER A 73 -22.85 12.93 4.03
N ASP A 74 -22.38 12.74 2.78
CA ASP A 74 -23.00 13.40 1.60
C ASP A 74 -24.34 12.77 1.20
N LEU A 75 -24.54 11.48 1.52
CA LEU A 75 -25.76 10.74 1.17
C LEU A 75 -26.67 10.48 2.38
N ASP A 76 -26.36 11.00 3.56
CA ASP A 76 -27.08 10.75 4.81
C ASP A 76 -27.27 9.25 5.11
N LEU A 77 -26.17 8.49 5.01
CA LEU A 77 -26.15 7.05 5.23
C LEU A 77 -25.42 6.68 6.53
N SER A 78 -25.77 5.51 7.08
CA SER A 78 -24.90 4.91 8.10
C SER A 78 -23.53 4.59 7.52
N PHE A 79 -22.47 4.59 8.34
CA PHE A 79 -21.14 4.18 7.90
C PHE A 79 -21.15 2.78 7.24
N LYS A 80 -21.91 1.86 7.81
CA LYS A 80 -22.03 0.47 7.30
C LYS A 80 -22.65 0.43 5.91
N ASP A 81 -23.68 1.23 5.67
CA ASP A 81 -24.38 1.25 4.37
C ASP A 81 -23.56 2.00 3.33
N ALA A 82 -22.86 3.08 3.72
CA ALA A 82 -21.91 3.78 2.87
C ALA A 82 -20.71 2.88 2.47
N GLU A 83 -20.20 2.05 3.40
CA GLU A 83 -19.15 1.07 3.10
C GLU A 83 -19.62 0.03 2.07
N LYS A 84 -20.81 -0.54 2.29
CA LYS A 84 -21.41 -1.46 1.32
C LYS A 84 -21.61 -0.80 -0.04
N LEU A 85 -22.09 0.44 -0.05
CA LEU A 85 -22.29 1.21 -1.28
C LEU A 85 -20.96 1.42 -2.02
N LYS A 86 -19.91 1.85 -1.30
CA LYS A 86 -18.56 2.04 -1.84
C LYS A 86 -18.01 0.78 -2.49
N ILE A 87 -18.08 -0.36 -1.80
CA ILE A 87 -17.61 -1.66 -2.31
C ILE A 87 -18.36 -2.07 -3.57
N ASN A 88 -19.66 -1.76 -3.64
CA ASN A 88 -20.52 -2.18 -4.75
C ASN A 88 -20.63 -1.15 -5.90
N LEU A 89 -19.89 -0.04 -5.85
CA LEU A 89 -19.98 1.01 -6.89
C LEU A 89 -19.68 0.52 -8.32
N GLY A 90 -18.94 -0.57 -8.45
CA GLY A 90 -18.66 -1.21 -9.74
C GLY A 90 -19.78 -2.09 -10.29
N HIS A 91 -20.85 -2.37 -9.51
CA HIS A 91 -21.93 -3.25 -9.90
C HIS A 91 -23.11 -2.47 -10.51
N ASP A 92 -23.73 -3.01 -11.57
CA ASP A 92 -24.81 -2.36 -12.34
C ASP A 92 -26.14 -2.18 -11.59
N GLN A 93 -26.26 -2.70 -10.37
CA GLN A 93 -27.49 -2.67 -9.56
C GLN A 93 -27.71 -1.35 -8.79
N ILE A 94 -26.77 -0.42 -8.85
CA ILE A 94 -26.88 0.87 -8.14
C ILE A 94 -27.62 1.87 -9.03
N LYS A 95 -28.63 2.57 -8.45
CA LYS A 95 -29.33 3.65 -9.14
C LYS A 95 -28.34 4.69 -9.67
N PRO A 96 -28.46 5.15 -10.93
CA PRO A 96 -27.51 6.10 -11.54
C PRO A 96 -27.31 7.38 -10.73
N SER A 97 -28.38 7.90 -10.10
CA SER A 97 -28.30 9.09 -9.25
C SER A 97 -27.44 8.87 -8.00
N VAL A 98 -27.61 7.73 -7.32
CA VAL A 98 -26.84 7.36 -6.13
C VAL A 98 -25.37 7.13 -6.51
N LYS A 99 -25.14 6.44 -7.62
CA LYS A 99 -23.79 6.22 -8.15
C LYS A 99 -23.06 7.55 -8.39
N LYS A 100 -23.71 8.48 -9.11
CA LYS A 100 -23.13 9.80 -9.38
C LYS A 100 -22.83 10.59 -8.11
N GLN A 101 -23.73 10.59 -7.11
CA GLN A 101 -23.50 11.27 -5.84
C GLN A 101 -22.33 10.63 -5.07
N SER A 102 -22.24 9.29 -5.07
CA SER A 102 -21.13 8.58 -4.44
C SER A 102 -19.79 8.87 -5.12
N GLU A 103 -19.76 8.94 -6.43
CA GLU A 103 -18.55 9.28 -7.21
C GLU A 103 -18.09 10.72 -6.88
N LEU A 104 -19.01 11.69 -6.77
CA LEU A 104 -18.69 13.05 -6.34
C LEU A 104 -18.13 13.11 -4.90
N ALA A 105 -18.71 12.33 -3.99
CA ALA A 105 -18.22 12.21 -2.63
C ALA A 105 -16.80 11.62 -2.56
N ILE A 106 -16.54 10.60 -3.40
CA ILE A 106 -15.21 10.00 -3.53
C ILE A 106 -14.21 11.03 -4.06
N GLU A 107 -14.57 11.81 -5.08
CA GLU A 107 -13.69 12.78 -5.71
C GLU A 107 -13.19 13.83 -4.71
N LYS A 108 -14.05 14.35 -3.83
CA LYS A 108 -13.65 15.26 -2.74
C LYS A 108 -12.55 14.68 -1.84
N THR A 109 -12.70 13.42 -1.44
CA THR A 109 -11.69 12.75 -0.59
C THR A 109 -10.44 12.43 -1.37
N LEU A 110 -10.58 12.11 -2.65
CA LEU A 110 -9.48 11.75 -3.54
C LEU A 110 -8.52 12.92 -3.76
N GLU A 111 -9.02 14.14 -3.92
CA GLU A 111 -8.21 15.35 -4.01
C GLU A 111 -7.33 15.53 -2.77
N VAL A 112 -7.92 15.38 -1.57
CA VAL A 112 -7.18 15.49 -0.31
C VAL A 112 -6.18 14.34 -0.15
N TRP A 113 -6.57 13.13 -0.53
CA TRP A 113 -5.69 11.96 -0.50
C TRP A 113 -4.49 12.15 -1.43
N LEU A 114 -4.72 12.66 -2.64
CA LEU A 114 -3.67 12.90 -3.63
C LEU A 114 -2.66 13.96 -3.14
N SER A 115 -3.16 15.05 -2.53
CA SER A 115 -2.28 16.03 -1.88
C SER A 115 -1.46 15.42 -0.74
N GLY A 116 -2.03 14.43 -0.03
CA GLY A 116 -1.29 13.64 0.96
C GLY A 116 -0.16 12.82 0.34
N VAL A 117 -0.38 12.23 -0.84
CA VAL A 117 0.65 11.52 -1.60
C VAL A 117 1.76 12.47 -2.07
N GLU A 118 1.39 13.63 -2.63
CA GLU A 118 2.33 14.67 -3.07
C GLU A 118 3.22 15.13 -1.92
N LEU A 119 2.61 15.45 -0.77
CA LEU A 119 3.34 15.89 0.41
C LEU A 119 4.29 14.79 0.90
N ALA A 120 3.81 13.57 1.02
CA ALA A 120 4.60 12.44 1.49
C ALA A 120 5.80 12.15 0.56
N LEU A 121 5.61 12.21 -0.74
CA LEU A 121 6.68 12.02 -1.73
C LEU A 121 7.65 13.21 -1.78
N GLY A 122 7.16 14.43 -1.58
CA GLY A 122 7.99 15.64 -1.52
C GLY A 122 8.93 15.70 -0.31
N GLU A 123 8.66 14.91 0.73
CA GLU A 123 9.53 14.81 1.92
C GLU A 123 10.74 13.88 1.73
N PHE A 124 10.87 13.18 0.59
CA PHE A 124 12.06 12.40 0.27
C PHE A 124 13.14 13.29 -0.37
N THR A 125 13.83 14.06 0.49
CA THR A 125 14.82 15.05 0.05
C THR A 125 16.22 14.46 -0.22
N ASN A 126 16.44 13.20 0.15
CA ASN A 126 17.75 12.53 0.03
C ASN A 126 17.93 11.80 -1.32
N ILE A 127 16.94 11.86 -2.19
CA ILE A 127 16.96 11.21 -3.51
C ILE A 127 16.79 12.26 -4.61
N ASP A 128 17.63 12.17 -5.65
CA ASP A 128 17.59 13.12 -6.76
C ASP A 128 16.33 12.93 -7.62
N TYR A 129 15.88 11.69 -7.80
CA TYR A 129 14.72 11.34 -8.63
C TYR A 129 13.87 10.26 -7.99
N LEU A 130 12.56 10.46 -8.00
CA LEU A 130 11.59 9.46 -7.58
C LEU A 130 11.45 8.32 -8.62
N PRO A 131 11.28 7.06 -8.16
CA PRO A 131 11.00 5.95 -9.04
C PRO A 131 9.75 6.16 -9.90
N ASN A 132 9.84 5.88 -11.20
CA ASN A 132 8.71 6.03 -12.14
C ASN A 132 7.69 4.87 -12.10
N ARG A 133 7.77 4.00 -11.11
CA ARG A 133 6.87 2.85 -10.94
C ARG A 133 6.21 2.93 -9.58
N ILE A 134 4.88 3.02 -9.56
CA ILE A 134 4.07 3.00 -8.34
C ILE A 134 3.36 1.65 -8.27
N LEU A 135 3.58 0.93 -7.18
CA LEU A 135 2.97 -0.36 -6.88
C LEU A 135 1.97 -0.21 -5.75
N LEU A 136 0.71 -0.55 -6.01
CA LEU A 136 -0.40 -0.42 -5.08
C LEU A 136 -0.71 -1.76 -4.41
N CYS A 137 -0.99 -1.71 -3.12
CA CYS A 137 -1.58 -2.80 -2.34
C CYS A 137 -2.53 -2.25 -1.26
N GLY A 138 -3.08 -3.16 -0.45
CA GLY A 138 -4.03 -2.83 0.60
C GLY A 138 -5.47 -2.69 0.14
N GLY A 139 -6.42 -2.94 1.04
CA GLY A 139 -7.84 -2.98 0.72
C GLY A 139 -8.45 -1.65 0.28
N GLY A 140 -7.88 -0.51 0.71
CA GLY A 140 -8.33 0.82 0.27
C GLY A 140 -8.03 1.09 -1.19
N SER A 141 -6.93 0.54 -1.73
CA SER A 141 -6.54 0.69 -3.14
C SER A 141 -7.47 -0.03 -4.12
N SER A 142 -8.37 -0.91 -3.64
CA SER A 142 -9.43 -1.50 -4.46
C SER A 142 -10.41 -0.46 -5.02
N LEU A 143 -10.42 0.77 -4.46
CA LEU A 143 -11.14 1.88 -5.03
C LEU A 143 -10.43 2.32 -6.32
N LYS A 144 -10.99 1.97 -7.48
CA LYS A 144 -10.37 2.19 -8.81
C LYS A 144 -9.96 3.64 -9.07
N GLN A 145 -10.66 4.60 -8.47
CA GLN A 145 -10.38 6.02 -8.59
C GLN A 145 -8.98 6.39 -8.06
N ILE A 146 -8.45 5.63 -7.10
CA ILE A 146 -7.08 5.81 -6.57
C ILE A 146 -6.04 5.55 -7.67
N ALA A 147 -6.10 4.39 -8.32
CA ALA A 147 -5.19 4.06 -9.41
C ALA A 147 -5.37 5.00 -10.62
N GLU A 148 -6.63 5.38 -10.90
CA GLU A 148 -6.96 6.32 -11.98
C GLU A 148 -6.40 7.72 -11.69
N ALA A 149 -6.51 8.23 -10.47
CA ALA A 149 -5.97 9.53 -10.08
C ALA A 149 -4.45 9.57 -10.22
N LEU A 150 -3.77 8.58 -9.68
CA LEU A 150 -2.31 8.47 -9.81
C LEU A 150 -1.84 8.36 -11.27
N SER A 151 -2.66 7.81 -12.16
CA SER A 151 -2.32 7.62 -13.57
C SER A 151 -2.62 8.82 -14.46
N LYS A 152 -3.67 9.58 -14.12
CA LYS A 152 -4.28 10.56 -15.06
C LYS A 152 -3.97 12.02 -14.72
N HIS A 153 -3.80 12.36 -13.43
CA HIS A 153 -3.66 13.74 -13.00
C HIS A 153 -2.24 14.29 -13.21
N ALA A 154 -2.14 15.61 -13.26
CA ALA A 154 -0.89 16.35 -13.30
C ALA A 154 -0.18 16.44 -11.92
N TRP A 155 -0.66 15.68 -10.94
CA TRP A 155 -0.13 15.68 -9.57
C TRP A 155 1.38 15.49 -9.43
N PRO A 156 2.08 14.76 -10.31
CA PRO A 156 3.53 14.58 -10.16
C PRO A 156 4.36 15.72 -10.73
N ASP A 157 3.75 16.77 -11.29
CA ASP A 157 4.48 17.81 -12.04
C ASP A 157 5.48 18.59 -11.17
N ASP A 158 5.20 18.76 -9.87
CA ASP A 158 6.07 19.44 -8.90
C ASP A 158 7.04 18.47 -8.17
N LEU A 159 6.99 17.17 -8.46
CA LEU A 159 7.83 16.15 -7.86
C LEU A 159 8.98 15.74 -8.79
N PRO A 160 10.13 15.30 -8.25
CA PRO A 160 11.31 14.99 -9.06
C PRO A 160 11.19 13.64 -9.80
N PHE A 161 10.11 13.47 -10.59
CA PHE A 161 9.99 12.35 -11.50
C PHE A 161 10.68 12.67 -12.83
N THR A 162 11.47 11.72 -13.36
CA THR A 162 12.09 11.86 -14.68
C THR A 162 11.11 11.66 -15.84
N LYS A 163 10.00 10.96 -15.58
CA LYS A 163 8.88 10.73 -16.50
C LYS A 163 7.62 10.41 -15.70
N LYS A 164 6.46 10.53 -16.31
CA LYS A 164 5.18 10.19 -15.69
C LYS A 164 5.21 8.77 -15.11
N PRO A 165 4.86 8.58 -13.82
CA PRO A 165 4.88 7.28 -13.20
C PRO A 165 3.83 6.33 -13.79
N THR A 166 4.17 5.05 -13.82
CA THR A 166 3.25 3.96 -14.14
C THR A 166 2.67 3.39 -12.85
N VAL A 167 1.38 3.08 -12.83
CA VAL A 167 0.68 2.57 -11.65
C VAL A 167 0.21 1.14 -11.90
N GLN A 168 0.53 0.24 -10.98
CA GLN A 168 0.20 -1.17 -11.07
C GLN A 168 -0.18 -1.70 -9.68
N TYR A 169 -1.02 -2.73 -9.63
CA TYR A 169 -1.26 -3.48 -8.39
C TYR A 169 -0.22 -4.60 -8.24
N ILE A 170 0.24 -4.80 -7.02
CA ILE A 170 1.07 -5.95 -6.67
C ILE A 170 0.18 -7.20 -6.72
N LYS A 171 0.61 -8.22 -7.44
CA LYS A 171 -0.10 -9.50 -7.51
C LYS A 171 0.41 -10.46 -6.45
N PRO A 172 -0.46 -11.33 -5.89
CA PRO A 172 -0.02 -12.37 -4.95
C PRO A 172 1.10 -13.27 -5.49
N SER A 173 1.12 -13.50 -6.81
CA SER A 173 2.17 -14.28 -7.49
C SER A 173 3.52 -13.57 -7.57
N GLU A 174 3.59 -12.28 -7.30
CA GLU A 174 4.83 -11.48 -7.24
C GLU A 174 5.44 -11.48 -5.84
N VAL A 175 4.74 -12.02 -4.84
CA VAL A 175 5.26 -12.16 -3.47
C VAL A 175 6.24 -13.33 -3.41
N VAL A 176 7.47 -13.03 -3.05
CA VAL A 176 8.56 -14.02 -3.03
C VAL A 176 8.52 -14.86 -1.75
N GLY A 177 8.59 -16.18 -1.90
CA GLY A 177 8.73 -17.13 -0.79
C GLY A 177 7.45 -17.41 0.01
N VAL A 178 6.31 -16.87 -0.41
CA VAL A 178 4.98 -17.17 0.17
C VAL A 178 4.03 -17.62 -0.92
N ILE A 179 3.44 -18.79 -0.75
CA ILE A 179 2.51 -19.37 -1.73
C ILE A 179 1.18 -19.64 -1.04
N ASP A 180 0.11 -19.04 -1.56
CA ASP A 180 -1.24 -19.40 -1.14
C ASP A 180 -1.68 -20.75 -1.76
N LYS A 181 -1.78 -21.78 -0.91
CA LYS A 181 -2.29 -23.10 -1.31
C LYS A 181 -3.81 -23.23 -1.20
N THR A 182 -4.47 -22.23 -0.62
CA THR A 182 -5.93 -22.24 -0.44
C THR A 182 -6.64 -21.74 -1.68
N GLY A 183 -5.96 -20.95 -2.52
CA GLY A 183 -6.55 -20.29 -3.70
C GLY A 183 -7.52 -19.15 -3.34
N THR A 184 -7.49 -18.67 -2.09
CA THR A 184 -8.38 -17.60 -1.61
C THR A 184 -7.79 -16.21 -1.78
N ILE A 185 -6.47 -16.09 -1.90
CA ILE A 185 -5.78 -14.82 -2.11
C ILE A 185 -5.66 -14.56 -3.61
N THR A 186 -6.55 -13.75 -4.14
CA THR A 186 -6.66 -13.53 -5.59
C THR A 186 -6.20 -12.13 -6.03
N ASP A 187 -6.01 -11.20 -5.09
CA ASP A 187 -5.72 -9.80 -5.41
C ASP A 187 -4.72 -9.15 -4.43
N HIS A 188 -4.51 -7.86 -4.62
CA HIS A 188 -3.55 -7.02 -3.91
C HIS A 188 -3.90 -6.73 -2.44
N THR A 189 -5.06 -7.13 -1.95
CA THR A 189 -5.55 -6.75 -0.62
C THR A 189 -4.82 -7.44 0.53
N PHE A 190 -4.18 -8.58 0.23
CA PHE A 190 -3.47 -9.41 1.22
C PHE A 190 -1.94 -9.32 1.13
N ILE A 191 -1.40 -8.47 0.26
CA ILE A 191 0.06 -8.38 0.04
C ILE A 191 0.83 -8.09 1.32
N THR A 192 0.35 -7.14 2.12
CA THR A 192 0.96 -6.79 3.41
C THR A 192 0.96 -7.97 4.39
N ALA A 193 -0.15 -8.73 4.46
CA ALA A 193 -0.22 -9.93 5.28
C ALA A 193 0.75 -11.03 4.79
N MET A 194 0.87 -11.21 3.47
CA MET A 194 1.86 -12.13 2.89
C MET A 194 3.30 -11.69 3.19
N GLY A 195 3.57 -10.39 3.10
CA GLY A 195 4.85 -9.81 3.48
C GLY A 195 5.19 -10.03 4.96
N LEU A 196 4.23 -9.84 5.86
CA LEU A 196 4.40 -10.12 7.29
C LEU A 196 4.68 -11.60 7.57
N LEU A 197 4.02 -12.52 6.86
CA LEU A 197 4.32 -13.95 6.95
C LEU A 197 5.77 -14.24 6.53
N ARG A 198 6.24 -13.58 5.46
CA ARG A 198 7.61 -13.72 5.01
C ARG A 198 8.61 -13.20 6.04
N VAL A 199 8.38 -11.99 6.58
CA VAL A 199 9.22 -11.42 7.64
C VAL A 199 9.27 -12.34 8.85
N GLY A 200 8.11 -12.87 9.28
CA GLY A 200 8.03 -13.81 10.41
C GLY A 200 8.83 -15.09 10.16
N TYR A 201 8.69 -15.67 8.98
CA TYR A 201 9.46 -16.87 8.58
C TYR A 201 10.97 -16.62 8.59
N ASP A 202 11.42 -15.53 7.97
CA ASP A 202 12.83 -15.18 7.91
C ASP A 202 13.40 -14.84 9.29
N THR A 203 12.59 -14.26 10.19
CA THR A 203 12.98 -14.00 11.59
C THR A 203 13.20 -15.31 12.36
N ILE A 204 12.34 -16.31 12.18
CA ILE A 204 12.46 -17.62 12.86
C ILE A 204 13.71 -18.34 12.36
N ILE A 205 13.92 -18.41 11.05
CA ILE A 205 15.08 -19.11 10.46
C ILE A 205 16.37 -18.34 10.72
N GLY A 206 16.36 -17.01 10.59
CA GLY A 206 17.53 -16.17 10.82
C GLY A 206 17.99 -16.14 12.27
N ASN A 207 17.12 -16.44 13.25
CA ASN A 207 17.54 -16.68 14.63
C ASN A 207 18.37 -17.96 14.80
N GLN A 208 18.34 -18.88 13.81
CA GLN A 208 19.26 -20.02 13.75
C GLN A 208 20.62 -19.59 13.15
N ASP A 209 20.66 -18.48 12.37
CA ASP A 209 21.86 -17.88 11.79
C ASP A 209 21.88 -16.37 12.07
N ALA A 210 22.10 -15.98 13.34
CA ALA A 210 21.86 -14.63 13.89
C ALA A 210 22.59 -13.46 13.19
N HIS A 211 23.53 -13.68 12.28
CA HIS A 211 24.22 -12.63 11.52
C HIS A 211 23.52 -12.21 10.21
N GLY A 212 22.79 -13.13 9.54
CA GLY A 212 22.27 -12.86 8.20
C GLY A 212 21.08 -11.89 8.13
N LEU A 213 20.21 -11.87 9.14
CA LEU A 213 19.00 -11.03 9.09
C LEU A 213 19.32 -9.56 9.37
N MET A 214 20.18 -9.28 10.37
CA MET A 214 20.60 -7.90 10.70
C MET A 214 21.38 -7.27 9.55
N GLU A 215 22.23 -8.04 8.87
CA GLU A 215 22.97 -7.58 7.70
C GLU A 215 22.02 -7.27 6.53
N LYS A 216 21.02 -8.12 6.30
CA LYS A 216 19.99 -7.89 5.26
C LYS A 216 19.10 -6.68 5.58
N VAL A 217 18.70 -6.49 6.85
CA VAL A 217 17.92 -5.33 7.27
C VAL A 217 18.73 -4.04 7.11
N ASN A 218 19.99 -4.04 7.50
CA ASN A 218 20.87 -2.88 7.35
C ASN A 218 21.10 -2.53 5.87
N ASN A 219 21.28 -3.52 5.01
CA ASN A 219 21.40 -3.31 3.57
C ASN A 219 20.10 -2.80 2.93
N LEU A 220 18.93 -3.29 3.38
CA LEU A 220 17.62 -2.81 2.93
C LEU A 220 17.34 -1.37 3.34
N LEU A 221 17.78 -0.97 4.53
CA LEU A 221 17.64 0.40 5.04
C LEU A 221 18.77 1.32 4.60
N LYS A 222 19.77 0.82 3.86
CA LYS A 222 20.96 1.58 3.44
C LYS A 222 21.64 2.35 4.60
N ILE A 223 21.69 1.73 5.80
CA ILE A 223 22.35 2.26 6.99
C ILE A 223 23.80 1.81 7.05
#